data_1dd77877f09079f97213218a10c67265
#
_entry.id   1dd77877f09079f97213218a10c67265
#
_cell.length_a   1.000
_cell.length_b   1.000
_cell.length_c   1.000
_cell.angle_alpha   90.00
_cell.angle_beta   90.00
_cell.angle_gamma   90.00
#
_symmetry.space_group_name_H-M   'P 1'
#
loop_
_entity.id
_entity.type
_entity.pdbx_description
1 polymer ?
#
loop_
_entity_poly.entity_id
_entity_poly.type
_entity_poly.pdbx_seq_one_letter_code
_entity_poly.pdbx_strand_id
1 'polypeptide(L)'
;ALVATIQKLCQLTRQQTLSEEITALSADRDKLHVTEEAALRLMRMDLWQEAHQLMFAESYVLAKKIYEINSETAVVALTGELAKTVEYFDRIRLAALAMRIAALLLLLWVGAMFSRRLRSELAEQARLREAIAASNQTLEVKVLQRTAELEAANQRLATLSATDALTGLANRRSFDQEWEAEWQRASRRGLPLAIAMVDVDQFKPYNDHYGHQAGDVCLKLVAQTLGGTAQRSGELVARYGGEEFVVVLPGLAGAEAAAAMERIRATVQGLGVPHAKATVANVVTVSIGVAACVPQLGHSSAALVEAADAAMYRAKAQGRNRVVLAQ
;
A
#
# COMPACT_ATOMS: atom_id res chain seq x y z
N ALA A 1 32.79 -0.47 -0.72
CA ALA A 1 31.52 0.29 -0.53
C ALA A 1 31.75 1.54 0.32
N LEU A 2 32.32 1.45 1.55
CA LEU A 2 32.50 2.59 2.47
C LEU A 2 33.36 3.71 1.88
N VAL A 3 34.52 3.36 1.28
CA VAL A 3 35.46 4.33 0.67
C VAL A 3 34.78 5.09 -0.48
N ALA A 4 34.02 4.42 -1.33
CA ALA A 4 33.30 5.03 -2.44
C ALA A 4 32.20 6.01 -1.93
N THR A 5 31.55 5.69 -0.82
CA THR A 5 30.56 6.57 -0.21
C THR A 5 31.19 7.81 0.42
N ILE A 6 32.34 7.64 1.09
CA ILE A 6 33.10 8.76 1.69
C ILE A 6 33.67 9.65 0.57
N GLN A 7 34.22 9.09 -0.51
CA GLN A 7 34.69 9.86 -1.67
C GLN A 7 33.57 10.69 -2.30
N LYS A 8 32.37 10.12 -2.42
CA LYS A 8 31.21 10.84 -2.95
C LYS A 8 30.76 11.98 -2.04
N LEU A 9 30.84 11.78 -0.71
CA LEU A 9 30.61 12.82 0.28
C LEU A 9 31.65 13.95 0.21
N CYS A 10 32.93 13.62 0.07
CA CYS A 10 34.01 14.59 -0.06
C CYS A 10 33.90 15.40 -1.37
N GLN A 11 33.46 14.78 -2.47
CA GLN A 11 33.17 15.48 -3.74
C GLN A 11 32.00 16.48 -3.60
N LEU A 12 30.95 16.10 -2.89
CA LEU A 12 29.79 16.96 -2.60
C LEU A 12 30.15 18.15 -1.70
N THR A 13 31.12 18.00 -0.80
CA THR A 13 31.58 19.05 0.12
C THR A 13 32.72 19.91 -0.42
N ARG A 14 33.18 19.66 -1.64
CA ARG A 14 34.35 20.34 -2.29
C ARG A 14 35.67 20.22 -1.48
N GLN A 15 35.82 19.19 -0.67
CA GLN A 15 37.02 18.92 0.11
C GLN A 15 37.97 18.01 -0.68
N GLN A 16 38.69 18.60 -1.61
CA GLN A 16 39.54 17.87 -2.53
C GLN A 16 40.75 17.22 -1.84
N THR A 17 41.33 17.89 -0.84
CA THR A 17 42.48 17.40 -0.07
C THR A 17 42.15 16.15 0.75
N LEU A 18 41.01 16.10 1.41
CA LEU A 18 40.58 14.92 2.17
C LEU A 18 40.26 13.72 1.27
N SER A 19 39.75 13.97 0.08
CA SER A 19 39.52 12.93 -0.93
C SER A 19 40.82 12.32 -1.45
N GLU A 20 41.86 13.15 -1.61
CA GLU A 20 43.18 12.70 -2.03
C GLU A 20 43.88 11.87 -0.95
N GLU A 21 43.80 12.28 0.33
CA GLU A 21 44.33 11.53 1.47
C GLU A 21 43.67 10.17 1.64
N ILE A 22 42.33 10.09 1.50
CA ILE A 22 41.58 8.83 1.60
C ILE A 22 41.93 7.91 0.42
N THR A 23 42.16 8.49 -0.76
CA THR A 23 42.55 7.70 -1.94
C THR A 23 43.96 7.15 -1.76
N ALA A 24 44.90 7.94 -1.22
CA ALA A 24 46.27 7.49 -0.90
C ALA A 24 46.23 6.39 0.15
N LEU A 25 45.45 6.56 1.21
CA LEU A 25 45.29 5.57 2.27
C LEU A 25 44.70 4.24 1.75
N SER A 26 43.76 4.29 0.82
CA SER A 26 43.21 3.09 0.20
C SER A 26 44.23 2.35 -0.66
N ALA A 27 45.09 3.06 -1.38
CA ALA A 27 46.16 2.49 -2.16
C ALA A 27 47.24 1.83 -1.29
N ASP A 28 47.56 2.42 -0.16
CA ASP A 28 48.52 1.84 0.79
C ASP A 28 47.95 0.60 1.49
N ARG A 29 46.68 0.60 1.82
CA ARG A 29 45.99 -0.60 2.31
C ARG A 29 46.01 -1.75 1.28
N ASP A 30 45.75 -1.43 0.02
CA ASP A 30 45.71 -2.45 -1.03
C ASP A 30 47.10 -3.09 -1.28
N LYS A 31 48.19 -2.30 -1.12
CA LYS A 31 49.56 -2.83 -1.15
C LYS A 31 49.84 -3.78 0.02
N LEU A 32 49.41 -3.44 1.23
CA LEU A 32 49.53 -4.31 2.40
C LEU A 32 48.75 -5.59 2.22
N HIS A 33 47.51 -5.48 1.71
CA HIS A 33 46.64 -6.63 1.48
C HIS A 33 47.25 -7.64 0.50
N VAL A 34 47.90 -7.16 -0.59
CA VAL A 34 48.60 -8.05 -1.53
C VAL A 34 49.68 -8.86 -0.85
N THR A 35 50.46 -8.23 0.06
CA THR A 35 51.51 -8.92 0.80
C THR A 35 50.94 -9.93 1.83
N GLU A 36 49.88 -9.55 2.53
CA GLU A 36 49.17 -10.43 3.48
C GLU A 36 48.54 -11.62 2.76
N GLU A 37 47.93 -11.41 1.59
CA GLU A 37 47.36 -12.49 0.79
C GLU A 37 48.42 -13.43 0.25
N ALA A 38 49.60 -12.90 -0.14
CA ALA A 38 50.76 -13.68 -0.54
C ALA A 38 51.26 -14.57 0.64
N ALA A 39 51.40 -14.00 1.83
CA ALA A 39 51.77 -14.74 3.02
C ALA A 39 50.74 -15.82 3.38
N LEU A 40 49.46 -15.52 3.29
CA LEU A 40 48.39 -16.53 3.49
C LEU A 40 48.47 -17.68 2.48
N ARG A 41 48.83 -17.40 1.21
CA ARG A 41 49.04 -18.45 0.19
C ARG A 41 50.21 -19.32 0.54
N LEU A 42 51.34 -18.74 0.99
CA LEU A 42 52.52 -19.51 1.44
C LEU A 42 52.18 -20.38 2.64
N MET A 43 51.43 -19.88 3.63
CA MET A 43 50.97 -20.68 4.76
C MET A 43 50.11 -21.89 4.36
N ARG A 44 49.24 -21.70 3.35
CA ARG A 44 48.41 -22.79 2.80
C ARG A 44 49.23 -23.84 2.04
N MET A 45 50.44 -23.50 1.59
CA MET A 45 51.40 -24.39 0.94
C MET A 45 52.39 -25.01 1.94
N ASP A 46 52.17 -24.82 3.25
CA ASP A 46 53.02 -25.28 4.34
C ASP A 46 54.42 -24.63 4.37
N LEU A 47 54.59 -23.50 3.67
CA LEU A 47 55.81 -22.69 3.57
C LEU A 47 55.82 -21.60 4.64
N TRP A 48 55.84 -22.02 5.92
CA TRP A 48 55.74 -21.12 7.07
C TRP A 48 56.91 -20.14 7.23
N GLN A 49 58.15 -20.59 6.88
CA GLN A 49 59.32 -19.76 6.99
C GLN A 49 59.30 -18.61 6.01
N GLU A 50 58.93 -18.88 4.77
CA GLU A 50 58.82 -17.85 3.73
C GLU A 50 57.67 -16.87 4.05
N ALA A 51 56.54 -17.35 4.52
CA ALA A 51 55.45 -16.50 4.96
C ALA A 51 55.89 -15.59 6.11
N HIS A 52 56.64 -16.13 7.09
CA HIS A 52 57.16 -15.36 8.19
C HIS A 52 58.18 -14.28 7.71
N GLN A 53 59.10 -14.65 6.80
CA GLN A 53 60.02 -13.67 6.23
C GLN A 53 59.31 -12.54 5.50
N LEU A 54 58.25 -12.83 4.80
CA LEU A 54 57.46 -11.84 4.07
C LEU A 54 56.74 -10.90 5.03
N MET A 55 56.14 -11.39 6.09
CA MET A 55 55.38 -10.58 7.08
C MET A 55 56.25 -9.80 8.04
N PHE A 56 57.50 -10.24 8.26
CA PHE A 56 58.47 -9.56 9.12
C PHE A 56 59.57 -8.86 8.32
N ALA A 57 59.46 -8.80 7.00
CA ALA A 57 60.33 -7.98 6.17
C ALA A 57 60.25 -6.50 6.63
N GLU A 58 61.40 -5.87 6.72
CA GLU A 58 61.51 -4.49 7.19
C GLU A 58 60.62 -3.53 6.34
N SER A 59 60.52 -3.79 5.05
CA SER A 59 59.67 -3.04 4.14
C SER A 59 58.17 -3.19 4.44
N TYR A 60 57.70 -4.38 4.83
CA TYR A 60 56.31 -4.60 5.21
C TYR A 60 55.97 -3.97 6.55
N VAL A 61 56.87 -4.16 7.57
CA VAL A 61 56.69 -3.58 8.89
C VAL A 61 56.66 -2.04 8.81
N LEU A 62 57.54 -1.46 8.00
CA LEU A 62 57.58 -0.02 7.79
C LEU A 62 56.32 0.46 7.07
N ALA A 63 55.91 -0.20 6.00
CA ALA A 63 54.69 0.14 5.26
C ALA A 63 53.43 0.03 6.15
N LYS A 64 53.34 -1.01 7.00
CA LYS A 64 52.27 -1.17 7.97
C LYS A 64 52.24 -0.03 8.99
N LYS A 65 53.41 0.33 9.52
CA LYS A 65 53.52 1.45 10.49
C LYS A 65 53.13 2.79 9.85
N ILE A 66 53.55 3.02 8.61
CA ILE A 66 53.16 4.23 7.87
C ILE A 66 51.66 4.25 7.64
N TYR A 67 51.06 3.12 7.23
CA TYR A 67 49.61 2.99 7.05
C TYR A 67 48.85 3.25 8.37
N GLU A 68 49.31 2.73 9.50
CA GLU A 68 48.71 2.95 10.83
C GLU A 68 48.74 4.45 11.18
N ILE A 69 49.88 5.12 11.04
CA ILE A 69 50.03 6.55 11.30
C ILE A 69 49.12 7.37 10.38
N ASN A 70 49.13 7.06 9.07
CA ASN A 70 48.32 7.77 8.10
C ASN A 70 46.83 7.56 8.35
N SER A 71 46.44 6.33 8.75
CA SER A 71 45.04 6.02 9.06
C SER A 71 44.53 6.75 10.31
N GLU A 72 45.37 6.82 11.37
CA GLU A 72 45.05 7.61 12.57
C GLU A 72 44.93 9.10 12.24
N THR A 73 45.86 9.63 11.47
CA THR A 73 45.84 11.02 11.03
C THR A 73 44.59 11.32 10.17
N ALA A 74 44.24 10.45 9.24
CA ALA A 74 43.05 10.58 8.42
C ALA A 74 41.77 10.52 9.25
N VAL A 75 41.70 9.63 10.27
CA VAL A 75 40.55 9.54 11.18
C VAL A 75 40.42 10.82 12.00
N VAL A 76 41.53 11.36 12.53
CA VAL A 76 41.53 12.62 13.30
C VAL A 76 41.08 13.78 12.40
N ALA A 77 41.61 13.87 11.18
CA ALA A 77 41.24 14.91 10.24
C ALA A 77 39.74 14.81 9.85
N LEU A 78 39.28 13.60 9.57
CA LEU A 78 37.87 13.33 9.23
C LEU A 78 36.93 13.70 10.39
N THR A 79 37.28 13.27 11.61
CA THR A 79 36.45 13.56 12.79
C THR A 79 36.46 15.06 13.11
N GLY A 80 37.59 15.74 12.92
CA GLY A 80 37.70 17.18 13.05
C GLY A 80 36.84 17.95 12.05
N GLU A 81 36.84 17.54 10.80
CA GLU A 81 36.00 18.15 9.74
C GLU A 81 34.51 17.84 9.93
N LEU A 82 34.19 16.63 10.37
CA LEU A 82 32.82 16.29 10.75
C LEU A 82 32.34 17.16 11.92
N ALA A 83 33.16 17.35 12.94
CA ALA A 83 32.81 18.20 14.08
C ALA A 83 32.57 19.65 13.65
N LYS A 84 33.43 20.22 12.78
CA LYS A 84 33.23 21.56 12.21
C LYS A 84 31.94 21.66 11.41
N THR A 85 31.66 20.63 10.64
CA THR A 85 30.44 20.57 9.80
C THR A 85 29.19 20.49 10.66
N VAL A 86 29.20 19.68 11.71
CA VAL A 86 28.11 19.59 12.70
C VAL A 86 27.92 20.94 13.40
N GLU A 87 29.03 21.55 13.90
CA GLU A 87 28.95 22.85 14.53
C GLU A 87 28.40 23.94 13.58
N TYR A 88 28.80 23.92 12.31
CA TYR A 88 28.27 24.82 11.30
C TYR A 88 26.76 24.63 11.08
N PHE A 89 26.31 23.39 10.97
CA PHE A 89 24.86 23.09 10.86
C PHE A 89 24.10 23.47 12.14
N ASP A 90 24.67 23.23 13.32
CA ASP A 90 24.04 23.63 14.58
C ASP A 90 23.94 25.17 14.71
N ARG A 91 24.96 25.91 14.27
CA ARG A 91 24.88 27.38 14.19
C ARG A 91 23.82 27.86 13.21
N ILE A 92 23.73 27.23 12.02
CA ILE A 92 22.67 27.54 11.07
C ILE A 92 21.30 27.21 11.65
N ARG A 93 21.17 26.06 12.29
CA ARG A 93 19.93 25.63 12.92
C ARG A 93 19.50 26.59 14.04
N LEU A 94 20.43 27.01 14.87
CA LEU A 94 20.19 28.00 15.93
C LEU A 94 19.84 29.38 15.33
N ALA A 95 20.57 29.82 14.32
CA ALA A 95 20.26 31.06 13.63
C ALA A 95 18.88 31.02 12.93
N ALA A 96 18.55 29.90 12.29
CA ALA A 96 17.25 29.68 11.69
C ALA A 96 16.13 29.67 12.74
N LEU A 97 16.37 29.07 13.88
CA LEU A 97 15.43 29.08 15.00
C LEU A 97 15.24 30.50 15.56
N ALA A 98 16.34 31.24 15.77
CA ALA A 98 16.31 32.64 16.22
C ALA A 98 15.56 33.54 15.23
N MET A 99 15.79 33.38 13.92
CA MET A 99 15.06 34.10 12.88
C MET A 99 13.57 33.77 12.88
N ARG A 100 13.19 32.51 13.07
CA ARG A 100 11.77 32.11 13.17
C ARG A 100 11.10 32.74 14.38
N ILE A 101 11.77 32.75 15.53
CA ILE A 101 11.27 33.39 16.76
C ILE A 101 11.19 34.90 16.58
N ALA A 102 12.20 35.55 16.00
CA ALA A 102 12.21 37.00 15.74
C ALA A 102 11.08 37.37 14.74
N ALA A 103 10.86 36.57 13.69
CA ALA A 103 9.76 36.78 12.75
C ALA A 103 8.39 36.65 13.42
N LEU A 104 8.24 35.67 14.32
CA LEU A 104 7.02 35.51 15.13
C LEU A 104 6.78 36.71 16.05
N LEU A 105 7.82 37.17 16.73
CA LEU A 105 7.75 38.34 17.63
C LEU A 105 7.45 39.64 16.85
N LEU A 106 8.05 39.81 15.68
CA LEU A 106 7.76 40.94 14.78
C LEU A 106 6.30 40.90 14.30
N LEU A 107 5.81 39.70 13.89
CA LEU A 107 4.41 39.52 13.51
C LEU A 107 3.45 39.81 14.66
N LEU A 108 3.77 39.38 15.86
CA LEU A 108 2.99 39.66 17.07
C LEU A 108 3.01 41.18 17.41
N TRP A 109 4.16 41.85 17.27
CA TRP A 109 4.28 43.28 17.53
C TRP A 109 3.52 44.10 16.49
N VAL A 110 3.67 43.79 15.18
CA VAL A 110 2.92 44.43 14.10
C VAL A 110 1.42 44.18 14.27
N GLY A 111 1.04 42.92 14.59
CA GLY A 111 -0.35 42.56 14.84
C GLY A 111 -0.94 43.34 16.05
N ALA A 112 -0.16 43.50 17.13
CA ALA A 112 -0.57 44.27 18.31
C ALA A 112 -0.69 45.78 18.01
N MET A 113 0.26 46.34 17.25
CA MET A 113 0.22 47.72 16.80
C MET A 113 -0.97 48.02 15.87
N PHE A 114 -1.19 47.10 14.91
CA PHE A 114 -2.33 47.17 14.00
C PHE A 114 -3.66 47.06 14.77
N SER A 115 -3.71 46.11 15.71
CA SER A 115 -4.88 45.91 16.57
C SER A 115 -5.18 47.11 17.46
N ARG A 116 -4.14 47.78 17.98
CA ARG A 116 -4.33 49.04 18.78
C ARG A 116 -4.84 50.18 17.90
N ARG A 117 -4.29 50.35 16.70
CA ARG A 117 -4.70 51.39 15.77
C ARG A 117 -6.12 51.15 15.26
N LEU A 118 -6.44 49.89 14.93
CA LEU A 118 -7.81 49.55 14.54
C LEU A 118 -8.83 49.84 15.65
N ARG A 119 -8.50 49.55 16.91
CA ARG A 119 -9.38 49.83 18.04
C ARG A 119 -9.64 51.31 18.27
N SER A 120 -8.66 52.18 17.98
CA SER A 120 -8.83 53.64 18.12
C SER A 120 -9.68 54.25 16.99
N GLU A 121 -9.62 53.69 15.79
CA GLU A 121 -10.41 54.15 14.63
C GLU A 121 -11.79 53.46 14.51
N LEU A 122 -11.97 52.34 15.20
CA LEU A 122 -13.17 51.52 15.09
C LEU A 122 -14.19 51.71 16.21
N ALA A 123 -13.93 52.60 17.14
CA ALA A 123 -14.87 52.86 18.26
C ALA A 123 -16.29 53.28 17.80
N GLU A 124 -16.40 53.98 16.70
CA GLU A 124 -17.68 54.39 16.10
C GLU A 124 -18.33 53.30 15.21
N GLN A 125 -17.53 52.46 14.60
CA GLN A 125 -18.03 51.32 13.78
C GLN A 125 -18.17 50.01 14.57
N ALA A 126 -17.74 49.98 15.83
CA ALA A 126 -17.69 48.77 16.66
C ALA A 126 -19.07 48.09 16.81
N ARG A 127 -20.13 48.88 17.02
CA ARG A 127 -21.49 48.32 17.21
C ARG A 127 -22.05 47.58 15.97
N LEU A 128 -21.79 48.13 14.77
CA LEU A 128 -22.26 47.49 13.54
C LEU A 128 -21.40 46.23 13.20
N ARG A 129 -20.08 46.28 13.46
CA ARG A 129 -19.22 45.15 13.22
C ARG A 129 -19.38 44.04 14.26
N GLU A 130 -19.64 44.35 15.52
CA GLU A 130 -19.98 43.36 16.54
C GLU A 130 -21.25 42.57 16.17
N ALA A 131 -22.29 43.30 15.67
CA ALA A 131 -23.51 42.64 15.22
C ALA A 131 -23.28 41.73 13.99
N ILE A 132 -22.45 42.19 13.04
CA ILE A 132 -22.07 41.37 11.86
C ILE A 132 -21.17 40.20 12.25
N ALA A 133 -20.19 40.43 13.15
CA ALA A 133 -19.31 39.38 13.62
C ALA A 133 -20.06 38.28 14.42
N ALA A 134 -20.99 38.71 15.30
CA ALA A 134 -21.88 37.80 16.03
C ALA A 134 -22.80 37.00 15.09
N SER A 135 -23.32 37.68 14.04
CA SER A 135 -24.13 37.02 13.01
C SER A 135 -23.32 36.03 12.19
N ASN A 136 -22.09 36.39 11.78
CA ASN A 136 -21.19 35.49 11.03
C ASN A 136 -20.76 34.31 11.87
N GLN A 137 -20.42 34.52 13.14
CA GLN A 137 -20.05 33.42 14.05
C GLN A 137 -21.23 32.46 14.25
N THR A 138 -22.45 33.01 14.36
CA THR A 138 -23.66 32.18 14.44
C THR A 138 -23.91 31.40 13.14
N LEU A 139 -23.60 32.00 11.99
CA LEU A 139 -23.70 31.35 10.68
C LEU A 139 -22.63 30.28 10.51
N GLU A 140 -21.38 30.53 10.89
CA GLU A 140 -20.30 29.55 10.81
C GLU A 140 -20.59 28.33 11.67
N VAL A 141 -21.07 28.55 12.91
CA VAL A 141 -21.51 27.46 13.78
C VAL A 141 -22.65 26.67 13.16
N LYS A 142 -23.65 27.37 12.58
CA LYS A 142 -24.74 26.70 11.88
C LYS A 142 -24.29 25.96 10.64
N VAL A 143 -23.36 26.50 9.86
CA VAL A 143 -22.78 25.83 8.67
C VAL A 143 -22.01 24.59 9.10
N LEU A 144 -21.14 24.68 10.10
CA LEU A 144 -20.40 23.52 10.63
C LEU A 144 -21.34 22.44 11.15
N GLN A 145 -22.39 22.85 11.90
CA GLN A 145 -23.39 21.92 12.40
C GLN A 145 -24.18 21.24 11.27
N ARG A 146 -24.61 22.02 10.27
CA ARG A 146 -25.33 21.48 9.11
C ARG A 146 -24.47 20.61 8.23
N THR A 147 -23.19 20.92 8.08
CA THR A 147 -22.25 20.07 7.34
C THR A 147 -22.04 18.74 8.06
N ALA A 148 -21.87 18.78 9.39
CA ALA A 148 -21.74 17.57 10.19
C ALA A 148 -23.05 16.73 10.20
N GLU A 149 -24.22 17.39 10.27
CA GLU A 149 -25.53 16.72 10.14
C GLU A 149 -25.69 16.08 8.75
N LEU A 150 -25.28 16.79 7.69
CA LEU A 150 -25.36 16.30 6.31
C LEU A 150 -24.39 15.12 6.08
N GLU A 151 -23.17 15.20 6.58
CA GLU A 151 -22.20 14.09 6.54
C GLU A 151 -22.69 12.89 7.33
N ALA A 152 -23.24 13.09 8.53
CA ALA A 152 -23.83 12.04 9.32
C ALA A 152 -25.06 11.42 8.62
N ALA A 153 -25.92 12.24 8.00
CA ALA A 153 -27.05 11.77 7.20
C ALA A 153 -26.60 11.00 5.97
N ASN A 154 -25.59 11.49 5.24
CA ASN A 154 -25.00 10.79 4.11
C ASN A 154 -24.33 9.47 4.52
N GLN A 155 -23.64 9.43 5.65
CA GLN A 155 -23.09 8.18 6.18
C GLN A 155 -24.20 7.21 6.60
N ARG A 156 -25.30 7.72 7.19
CA ARG A 156 -26.48 6.89 7.49
C ARG A 156 -27.17 6.38 6.24
N LEU A 157 -27.35 7.22 5.22
CA LEU A 157 -27.88 6.79 3.93
C LEU A 157 -26.96 5.78 3.24
N ALA A 158 -25.65 5.99 3.26
CA ALA A 158 -24.68 5.03 2.75
C ALA A 158 -24.66 3.72 3.55
N THR A 159 -24.97 3.78 4.86
CA THR A 159 -25.14 2.57 5.70
C THR A 159 -26.48 1.86 5.46
N LEU A 160 -27.51 2.61 5.09
CA LEU A 160 -28.82 2.07 4.75
C LEU A 160 -28.88 1.56 3.30
N SER A 161 -27.97 2.00 2.42
CA SER A 161 -27.86 1.44 1.07
C SER A 161 -27.31 0.01 1.17
N ALA A 162 -28.20 -0.95 1.10
CA ALA A 162 -27.86 -2.37 1.08
C ALA A 162 -27.43 -2.84 -0.31
N THR A 163 -27.55 -1.99 -1.32
CA THR A 163 -27.37 -2.37 -2.73
C THR A 163 -26.21 -1.60 -3.38
N ASP A 164 -25.60 -2.22 -4.39
CA ASP A 164 -24.66 -1.58 -5.30
C ASP A 164 -25.41 -0.71 -6.31
N ALA A 165 -25.02 0.55 -6.42
CA ALA A 165 -25.73 1.54 -7.24
C ALA A 165 -25.72 1.23 -8.76
N LEU A 166 -24.72 0.51 -9.25
CA LEU A 166 -24.61 0.16 -10.66
C LEU A 166 -25.49 -1.04 -11.01
N THR A 167 -25.40 -2.10 -10.20
CA THR A 167 -25.95 -3.41 -10.51
C THR A 167 -27.30 -3.70 -9.85
N GLY A 168 -27.65 -2.96 -8.79
CA GLY A 168 -28.83 -3.18 -7.97
C GLY A 168 -28.75 -4.43 -7.06
N LEU A 169 -27.67 -5.21 -7.14
CA LEU A 169 -27.42 -6.33 -6.25
C LEU A 169 -27.04 -5.84 -4.84
N ALA A 170 -27.00 -6.74 -3.88
CA ALA A 170 -26.40 -6.43 -2.59
C ALA A 170 -24.95 -5.92 -2.77
N ASN A 171 -24.54 -4.96 -1.97
CA ASN A 171 -23.16 -4.50 -1.95
C ASN A 171 -22.31 -5.39 -1.02
N ARG A 172 -20.98 -5.21 -1.05
CA ARG A 172 -20.04 -5.97 -0.22
C ARG A 172 -20.38 -5.93 1.26
N ARG A 173 -20.80 -4.77 1.79
CA ARG A 173 -21.17 -4.65 3.21
C ARG A 173 -22.39 -5.50 3.56
N SER A 174 -23.40 -5.51 2.70
CA SER A 174 -24.57 -6.37 2.89
C SER A 174 -24.19 -7.83 2.79
N PHE A 175 -23.28 -8.18 1.88
CA PHE A 175 -22.73 -9.52 1.83
C PHE A 175 -22.05 -9.91 3.15
N ASP A 176 -21.15 -9.08 3.67
CA ASP A 176 -20.40 -9.39 4.89
C ASP A 176 -21.36 -9.64 6.09
N GLN A 177 -22.43 -8.85 6.18
CA GLN A 177 -23.45 -8.99 7.24
C GLN A 177 -24.29 -10.27 7.08
N GLU A 178 -24.82 -10.51 5.90
CA GLU A 178 -25.67 -11.67 5.62
C GLU A 178 -24.87 -12.98 5.63
N TRP A 179 -23.61 -12.94 5.17
CA TRP A 179 -22.70 -14.08 5.19
C TRP A 179 -22.47 -14.62 6.59
N GLU A 180 -22.15 -13.73 7.53
CA GLU A 180 -21.94 -14.15 8.92
C GLU A 180 -23.24 -14.67 9.56
N ALA A 181 -24.37 -14.02 9.25
CA ALA A 181 -25.68 -14.49 9.73
C ALA A 181 -26.02 -15.88 9.17
N GLU A 182 -25.75 -16.13 7.87
CA GLU A 182 -26.00 -17.40 7.22
C GLU A 182 -25.04 -18.50 7.71
N TRP A 183 -23.77 -18.15 7.92
CA TRP A 183 -22.79 -19.03 8.54
C TRP A 183 -23.27 -19.55 9.91
N GLN A 184 -23.70 -18.65 10.77
CA GLN A 184 -24.24 -19.00 12.08
C GLN A 184 -25.52 -19.82 11.98
N ARG A 185 -26.36 -19.56 11.00
CA ARG A 185 -27.60 -20.30 10.74
C ARG A 185 -27.30 -21.73 10.28
N ALA A 186 -26.39 -21.88 9.33
CA ALA A 186 -25.96 -23.18 8.79
C ALA A 186 -25.28 -24.02 9.89
N SER A 187 -24.40 -23.41 10.70
CA SER A 187 -23.72 -24.06 11.81
C SER A 187 -24.71 -24.62 12.83
N ARG A 188 -25.72 -23.83 13.26
CA ARG A 188 -26.74 -24.29 14.22
C ARG A 188 -27.63 -25.41 13.68
N ARG A 189 -27.85 -25.46 12.37
CA ARG A 189 -28.69 -26.45 11.71
C ARG A 189 -27.95 -27.69 11.22
N GLY A 190 -26.62 -27.65 11.23
CA GLY A 190 -25.77 -28.71 10.64
C GLY A 190 -25.99 -28.88 9.14
N LEU A 191 -26.34 -27.78 8.43
CA LEU A 191 -26.62 -27.80 7.01
C LEU A 191 -25.37 -27.36 6.22
N PRO A 192 -25.21 -27.89 4.99
CA PRO A 192 -24.14 -27.41 4.12
C PRO A 192 -24.35 -25.95 3.74
N LEU A 193 -23.26 -25.23 3.59
CA LEU A 193 -23.23 -23.87 3.11
C LEU A 193 -22.15 -23.75 2.04
N ALA A 194 -22.53 -23.26 0.88
CA ALA A 194 -21.60 -23.01 -0.20
C ALA A 194 -21.52 -21.51 -0.52
N ILE A 195 -20.38 -21.10 -1.04
CA ILE A 195 -20.10 -19.78 -1.56
C ILE A 195 -19.44 -19.91 -2.90
N ALA A 196 -19.74 -18.99 -3.82
CA ALA A 196 -19.08 -18.88 -5.10
C ALA A 196 -18.55 -17.45 -5.31
N MET A 197 -17.27 -17.35 -5.64
CA MET A 197 -16.65 -16.12 -6.15
C MET A 197 -16.70 -16.15 -7.67
N VAL A 198 -17.18 -15.08 -8.26
CA VAL A 198 -17.40 -14.93 -9.70
C VAL A 198 -16.66 -13.70 -10.19
N ASP A 199 -15.92 -13.83 -11.28
CA ASP A 199 -15.19 -12.72 -11.88
C ASP A 199 -15.41 -12.72 -13.39
N VAL A 200 -15.64 -11.52 -13.94
CA VAL A 200 -15.85 -11.35 -15.39
C VAL A 200 -14.51 -11.43 -16.11
N ASP A 201 -14.35 -12.43 -16.94
CA ASP A 201 -13.11 -12.72 -17.64
C ASP A 201 -12.68 -11.57 -18.53
N GLN A 202 -11.42 -11.15 -18.35
CA GLN A 202 -10.78 -10.12 -19.17
C GLN A 202 -11.56 -8.79 -19.23
N PHE A 203 -12.20 -8.40 -18.13
CA PHE A 203 -13.04 -7.20 -18.08
C PHE A 203 -12.25 -5.90 -18.33
N LYS A 204 -11.00 -5.81 -17.88
CA LYS A 204 -10.14 -4.66 -18.20
C LYS A 204 -9.91 -4.52 -19.71
N PRO A 205 -9.46 -5.55 -20.47
CA PRO A 205 -9.42 -5.51 -21.94
C PRO A 205 -10.76 -5.18 -22.61
N TYR A 206 -11.87 -5.58 -22.00
CA TYR A 206 -13.20 -5.20 -22.48
C TYR A 206 -13.41 -3.69 -22.38
N ASN A 207 -13.16 -3.11 -21.19
CA ASN A 207 -13.27 -1.68 -20.95
C ASN A 207 -12.31 -0.86 -21.83
N ASP A 208 -11.07 -1.34 -21.99
CA ASP A 208 -10.08 -0.68 -22.85
C ASP A 208 -10.50 -0.63 -24.33
N HIS A 209 -11.30 -1.59 -24.77
CA HIS A 209 -11.78 -1.69 -26.15
C HIS A 209 -13.12 -0.99 -26.39
N TYR A 210 -14.10 -1.17 -25.49
CA TYR A 210 -15.48 -0.69 -25.68
C TYR A 210 -15.83 0.54 -24.85
N GLY A 211 -14.95 0.95 -23.92
CA GLY A 211 -15.16 2.04 -22.98
C GLY A 211 -15.92 1.64 -21.71
N HIS A 212 -15.77 2.43 -20.67
CA HIS A 212 -16.35 2.15 -19.35
C HIS A 212 -17.89 2.08 -19.36
N GLN A 213 -18.56 2.87 -20.19
CA GLN A 213 -20.02 2.81 -20.27
C GLN A 213 -20.52 1.44 -20.78
N ALA A 214 -19.83 0.86 -21.77
CA ALA A 214 -20.14 -0.50 -22.23
C ALA A 214 -19.83 -1.55 -21.14
N GLY A 215 -18.76 -1.34 -20.36
CA GLY A 215 -18.44 -2.15 -19.20
C GLY A 215 -19.53 -2.13 -18.13
N ASP A 216 -20.07 -0.95 -17.85
CA ASP A 216 -21.19 -0.80 -16.91
C ASP A 216 -22.44 -1.56 -17.38
N VAL A 217 -22.74 -1.50 -18.66
CA VAL A 217 -23.85 -2.29 -19.25
C VAL A 217 -23.58 -3.78 -19.14
N CYS A 218 -22.35 -4.21 -19.45
CA CYS A 218 -21.92 -5.60 -19.30
C CYS A 218 -22.09 -6.10 -17.86
N LEU A 219 -21.62 -5.34 -16.87
CA LEU A 219 -21.77 -5.69 -15.45
C LEU A 219 -23.25 -5.78 -15.03
N LYS A 220 -24.12 -4.91 -15.54
CA LYS A 220 -25.56 -4.98 -15.28
C LYS A 220 -26.17 -6.26 -15.83
N LEU A 221 -25.80 -6.68 -17.03
CA LEU A 221 -26.29 -7.91 -17.64
C LEU A 221 -25.83 -9.16 -16.86
N VAL A 222 -24.56 -9.18 -16.46
CA VAL A 222 -24.02 -10.26 -15.61
C VAL A 222 -24.76 -10.28 -14.27
N ALA A 223 -24.92 -9.12 -13.62
CA ALA A 223 -25.62 -8.98 -12.36
C ALA A 223 -27.08 -9.45 -12.43
N GLN A 224 -27.80 -9.12 -13.49
CA GLN A 224 -29.16 -9.58 -13.71
C GLN A 224 -29.23 -11.11 -13.85
N THR A 225 -28.27 -11.69 -14.57
CA THR A 225 -28.17 -13.14 -14.73
C THR A 225 -27.89 -13.83 -13.38
N LEU A 226 -26.96 -13.30 -12.61
CA LEU A 226 -26.65 -13.81 -11.27
C LEU A 226 -27.85 -13.64 -10.32
N GLY A 227 -28.46 -12.46 -10.28
CA GLY A 227 -29.59 -12.13 -9.41
C GLY A 227 -30.84 -12.97 -9.69
N GLY A 228 -31.06 -13.34 -10.96
CA GLY A 228 -32.16 -14.23 -11.33
C GLY A 228 -32.05 -15.64 -10.76
N THR A 229 -30.93 -16.02 -10.21
CA THR A 229 -30.70 -17.36 -9.60
C THR A 229 -30.97 -17.41 -8.11
N ALA A 230 -30.94 -16.27 -7.43
CA ALA A 230 -31.21 -16.20 -6.00
C ALA A 230 -32.74 -16.23 -5.74
N GLN A 231 -33.31 -17.42 -5.78
CA GLN A 231 -34.76 -17.62 -5.62
C GLN A 231 -35.14 -18.30 -4.29
N ARG A 232 -34.15 -18.80 -3.54
CA ARG A 232 -34.38 -19.51 -2.27
C ARG A 232 -34.09 -18.62 -1.08
N SER A 233 -34.75 -18.90 0.04
CA SER A 233 -34.48 -18.20 1.29
C SER A 233 -33.05 -18.37 1.73
N GLY A 234 -32.35 -17.26 1.95
CA GLY A 234 -30.95 -17.21 2.35
C GLY A 234 -29.94 -17.17 1.19
N GLU A 235 -30.40 -17.39 -0.06
CA GLU A 235 -29.53 -17.15 -1.21
C GLU A 235 -29.29 -15.63 -1.36
N LEU A 236 -28.05 -15.26 -1.57
CA LEU A 236 -27.64 -13.87 -1.74
C LEU A 236 -26.70 -13.76 -2.93
N VAL A 237 -26.92 -12.75 -3.74
CA VAL A 237 -25.98 -12.32 -4.75
C VAL A 237 -25.56 -10.90 -4.47
N ALA A 238 -24.26 -10.68 -4.42
CA ALA A 238 -23.70 -9.36 -4.16
C ALA A 238 -22.59 -9.02 -5.14
N ARG A 239 -22.41 -7.74 -5.38
CA ARG A 239 -21.20 -7.23 -6.03
C ARG A 239 -20.12 -7.07 -4.97
N TYR A 240 -19.05 -7.85 -5.09
CA TYR A 240 -17.96 -7.89 -4.12
C TYR A 240 -16.98 -6.72 -4.32
N GLY A 241 -16.72 -6.35 -5.59
CA GLY A 241 -15.91 -5.20 -5.97
C GLY A 241 -15.55 -5.23 -7.45
N GLY A 242 -15.45 -4.08 -8.11
CA GLY A 242 -15.06 -3.99 -9.51
C GLY A 242 -15.92 -4.87 -10.42
N GLU A 243 -15.31 -5.91 -11.00
CA GLU A 243 -15.93 -6.96 -11.83
C GLU A 243 -16.24 -8.26 -11.10
N GLU A 244 -16.08 -8.26 -9.76
CA GLU A 244 -16.24 -9.44 -8.93
C GLU A 244 -17.62 -9.48 -8.27
N PHE A 245 -18.20 -10.67 -8.25
CA PHE A 245 -19.47 -10.95 -7.60
C PHE A 245 -19.34 -12.16 -6.67
N VAL A 246 -20.21 -12.23 -5.71
CA VAL A 246 -20.28 -13.34 -4.77
C VAL A 246 -21.71 -13.88 -4.70
N VAL A 247 -21.83 -15.20 -4.63
CA VAL A 247 -23.11 -15.90 -4.51
C VAL A 247 -23.07 -16.80 -3.29
N VAL A 248 -24.02 -16.64 -2.38
CA VAL A 248 -24.21 -17.48 -1.19
C VAL A 248 -25.30 -18.51 -1.48
N LEU A 249 -25.03 -19.77 -1.23
CA LEU A 249 -25.87 -20.92 -1.56
C LEU A 249 -26.10 -21.81 -0.34
N PRO A 250 -27.02 -21.45 0.54
CA PRO A 250 -27.34 -22.25 1.71
C PRO A 250 -27.98 -23.59 1.32
N GLY A 251 -27.62 -24.63 2.07
CA GLY A 251 -28.18 -25.96 1.90
C GLY A 251 -27.64 -26.76 0.71
N LEU A 252 -26.69 -26.20 -0.05
CA LEU A 252 -26.07 -26.90 -1.17
C LEU A 252 -24.70 -27.46 -0.77
N ALA A 253 -24.48 -28.74 -1.11
CA ALA A 253 -23.17 -29.34 -1.04
C ALA A 253 -22.30 -28.88 -2.24
N GLY A 254 -20.98 -29.08 -2.14
CA GLY A 254 -20.03 -28.54 -3.13
C GLY A 254 -20.34 -28.92 -4.59
N ALA A 255 -20.68 -30.18 -4.85
CA ALA A 255 -21.02 -30.66 -6.18
C ALA A 255 -22.32 -30.00 -6.73
N GLU A 256 -23.33 -29.85 -5.87
CA GLU A 256 -24.61 -29.22 -6.23
C GLU A 256 -24.45 -27.73 -6.49
N ALA A 257 -23.65 -27.05 -5.61
CA ALA A 257 -23.30 -25.65 -5.79
C ALA A 257 -22.50 -25.44 -7.08
N ALA A 258 -21.51 -26.28 -7.36
CA ALA A 258 -20.76 -26.22 -8.62
C ALA A 258 -21.65 -26.42 -9.85
N ALA A 259 -22.58 -27.37 -9.80
CA ALA A 259 -23.53 -27.58 -10.87
C ALA A 259 -24.50 -26.38 -11.07
N ALA A 260 -24.91 -25.74 -9.98
CA ALA A 260 -25.69 -24.50 -10.05
C ALA A 260 -24.89 -23.37 -10.69
N MET A 261 -23.65 -23.19 -10.29
CA MET A 261 -22.77 -22.16 -10.84
C MET A 261 -22.39 -22.43 -12.30
N GLU A 262 -22.28 -23.70 -12.71
CA GLU A 262 -22.04 -24.03 -14.12
C GLU A 262 -23.23 -23.61 -15.02
N ARG A 263 -24.47 -23.78 -14.56
CA ARG A 263 -25.63 -23.25 -15.26
C ARG A 263 -25.58 -21.74 -15.43
N ILE A 264 -25.18 -21.04 -14.37
CA ILE A 264 -25.01 -19.58 -14.39
C ILE A 264 -23.92 -19.18 -15.37
N ARG A 265 -22.75 -19.81 -15.30
CA ARG A 265 -21.66 -19.58 -16.23
C ARG A 265 -22.13 -19.75 -17.69
N ALA A 266 -22.81 -20.84 -17.95
CA ALA A 266 -23.35 -21.10 -19.30
C ALA A 266 -24.38 -20.05 -19.71
N THR A 267 -25.24 -19.59 -18.81
CA THR A 267 -26.21 -18.53 -19.07
C THR A 267 -25.52 -17.21 -19.39
N VAL A 268 -24.50 -16.82 -18.61
CA VAL A 268 -23.70 -15.60 -18.88
C VAL A 268 -23.03 -15.68 -20.25
N GLN A 269 -22.42 -16.81 -20.59
CA GLN A 269 -21.86 -17.04 -21.94
C GLN A 269 -22.93 -16.98 -23.01
N GLY A 270 -24.11 -17.52 -22.71
CA GLY A 270 -25.28 -17.54 -23.61
C GLY A 270 -25.89 -16.16 -23.85
N LEU A 271 -25.61 -15.15 -23.07
CA LEU A 271 -25.99 -13.75 -23.34
C LEU A 271 -25.41 -13.25 -24.69
N GLY A 272 -24.31 -13.85 -25.14
CA GLY A 272 -23.70 -13.53 -26.42
C GLY A 272 -23.12 -12.10 -26.48
N VAL A 273 -22.81 -11.47 -25.34
CA VAL A 273 -22.24 -10.11 -25.31
C VAL A 273 -20.86 -10.14 -26.00
N PRO A 274 -20.66 -9.44 -27.12
CA PRO A 274 -19.41 -9.51 -27.86
C PRO A 274 -18.21 -9.04 -27.06
N HIS A 275 -17.10 -9.79 -27.13
CA HIS A 275 -15.84 -9.43 -26.50
C HIS A 275 -14.66 -9.65 -27.45
N ALA A 276 -14.38 -8.65 -28.29
CA ALA A 276 -13.37 -8.74 -29.36
C ALA A 276 -11.93 -8.99 -28.86
N LYS A 277 -11.64 -8.71 -27.59
CA LYS A 277 -10.32 -8.91 -26.97
C LYS A 277 -10.27 -10.15 -26.07
N ALA A 278 -11.33 -10.94 -26.01
CA ALA A 278 -11.33 -12.18 -25.24
C ALA A 278 -10.45 -13.23 -25.92
N THR A 279 -9.72 -14.00 -25.11
CA THR A 279 -8.83 -15.07 -25.59
C THR A 279 -9.47 -16.44 -25.56
N VAL A 280 -10.63 -16.61 -24.89
CA VAL A 280 -11.27 -17.90 -24.65
C VAL A 280 -12.52 -18.07 -25.48
N ALA A 281 -13.32 -17.02 -25.62
CA ALA A 281 -14.54 -16.99 -26.39
C ALA A 281 -14.73 -15.57 -26.93
N ASN A 282 -15.37 -15.41 -28.11
CA ASN A 282 -15.62 -14.06 -28.65
C ASN A 282 -16.76 -13.32 -27.92
N VAL A 283 -17.12 -13.77 -26.74
CA VAL A 283 -18.18 -13.22 -25.89
C VAL A 283 -17.71 -13.10 -24.45
N VAL A 284 -18.42 -12.30 -23.69
CA VAL A 284 -18.17 -12.16 -22.24
C VAL A 284 -18.43 -13.51 -21.55
N THR A 285 -17.49 -13.90 -20.70
CA THR A 285 -17.54 -15.11 -19.88
C THR A 285 -17.19 -14.80 -18.45
N VAL A 286 -17.39 -15.74 -17.55
CA VAL A 286 -17.04 -15.64 -16.14
C VAL A 286 -16.24 -16.84 -15.68
N SER A 287 -15.29 -16.60 -14.80
CA SER A 287 -14.58 -17.64 -14.04
C SER A 287 -15.16 -17.70 -12.63
N ILE A 288 -15.46 -18.90 -12.17
CA ILE A 288 -16.16 -19.12 -10.91
C ILE A 288 -15.38 -20.09 -10.03
N GLY A 289 -15.14 -19.69 -8.79
CA GLY A 289 -14.62 -20.58 -7.75
C GLY A 289 -15.70 -20.87 -6.73
N VAL A 290 -15.94 -22.14 -6.44
CA VAL A 290 -16.93 -22.60 -5.47
C VAL A 290 -16.23 -23.25 -4.30
N ALA A 291 -16.68 -22.94 -3.08
CA ALA A 291 -16.28 -23.66 -1.88
C ALA A 291 -17.55 -24.00 -1.06
N ALA A 292 -17.52 -25.13 -0.38
CA ALA A 292 -18.64 -25.56 0.46
C ALA A 292 -18.14 -26.34 1.66
N CYS A 293 -18.81 -26.17 2.76
CA CYS A 293 -18.59 -26.99 3.96
C CYS A 293 -19.91 -27.11 4.77
N VAL A 294 -19.91 -27.96 5.76
CA VAL A 294 -20.85 -27.90 6.86
C VAL A 294 -20.16 -27.12 7.98
N PRO A 295 -20.57 -25.89 8.29
CA PRO A 295 -19.93 -25.09 9.32
C PRO A 295 -19.96 -25.79 10.68
N GLN A 296 -18.80 -25.88 11.34
CA GLN A 296 -18.65 -26.47 12.67
C GLN A 296 -18.04 -25.43 13.61
N LEU A 297 -18.21 -25.65 14.92
CA LEU A 297 -17.58 -24.84 15.95
C LEU A 297 -16.05 -24.82 15.75
N GLY A 298 -15.47 -23.63 15.63
CA GLY A 298 -14.05 -23.43 15.40
C GLY A 298 -13.63 -23.26 13.93
N HIS A 299 -14.53 -23.48 12.96
CA HIS A 299 -14.27 -23.14 11.57
C HIS A 299 -14.48 -21.64 11.33
N SER A 300 -13.69 -21.08 10.44
CA SER A 300 -13.75 -19.65 10.05
C SER A 300 -14.61 -19.48 8.80
N SER A 301 -15.60 -18.61 8.86
CA SER A 301 -16.38 -18.18 7.69
C SER A 301 -15.50 -17.55 6.63
N ALA A 302 -14.45 -16.81 7.05
CA ALA A 302 -13.47 -16.20 6.14
C ALA A 302 -12.67 -17.24 5.37
N ALA A 303 -12.29 -18.36 5.99
CA ALA A 303 -11.53 -19.42 5.31
C ALA A 303 -12.32 -20.03 4.12
N LEU A 304 -13.66 -20.10 4.22
CA LEU A 304 -14.47 -20.59 3.12
C LEU A 304 -14.52 -19.59 1.95
N VAL A 305 -14.54 -18.29 2.24
CA VAL A 305 -14.43 -17.23 1.23
C VAL A 305 -13.06 -17.30 0.53
N GLU A 306 -11.98 -17.43 1.28
CA GLU A 306 -10.62 -17.57 0.73
C GLU A 306 -10.49 -18.84 -0.14
N ALA A 307 -11.10 -19.94 0.26
CA ALA A 307 -11.10 -21.17 -0.53
C ALA A 307 -11.83 -21.00 -1.87
N ALA A 308 -12.97 -20.28 -1.89
CA ALA A 308 -13.69 -19.95 -3.11
C ALA A 308 -12.87 -19.00 -4.01
N ASP A 309 -12.24 -18.00 -3.44
CA ASP A 309 -11.37 -17.07 -4.17
C ASP A 309 -10.19 -17.80 -4.81
N ALA A 310 -9.48 -18.63 -4.04
CA ALA A 310 -8.41 -19.47 -4.56
C ALA A 310 -8.90 -20.41 -5.68
N ALA A 311 -10.12 -20.94 -5.60
CA ALA A 311 -10.72 -21.73 -6.65
C ALA A 311 -11.04 -20.90 -7.91
N MET A 312 -11.52 -19.67 -7.76
CA MET A 312 -11.73 -18.74 -8.85
C MET A 312 -10.40 -18.39 -9.55
N TYR A 313 -9.36 -18.15 -8.79
CA TYR A 313 -8.03 -17.93 -9.37
C TYR A 313 -7.54 -19.15 -10.17
N ARG A 314 -7.79 -20.38 -9.69
CA ARG A 314 -7.50 -21.60 -10.45
C ARG A 314 -8.34 -21.69 -11.72
N ALA A 315 -9.60 -21.29 -11.68
CA ALA A 315 -10.45 -21.24 -12.87
C ALA A 315 -9.87 -20.31 -13.94
N LYS A 316 -9.40 -19.12 -13.54
CA LYS A 316 -8.70 -18.18 -14.42
C LYS A 316 -7.40 -18.77 -14.99
N ALA A 317 -6.58 -19.42 -14.16
CA ALA A 317 -5.31 -20.02 -14.56
C ALA A 317 -5.47 -21.22 -15.50
N GLN A 318 -6.54 -22.01 -15.34
CA GLN A 318 -6.83 -23.19 -16.16
C GLN A 318 -7.47 -22.87 -17.51
N GLY A 319 -7.59 -21.61 -17.87
CA GLY A 319 -8.11 -21.17 -19.18
C GLY A 319 -9.47 -20.46 -19.12
N ARG A 320 -9.88 -19.99 -17.94
CA ARG A 320 -11.10 -19.18 -17.74
C ARG A 320 -12.39 -19.89 -18.12
N ASN A 321 -13.51 -19.15 -18.13
CA ASN A 321 -14.83 -19.63 -18.56
C ASN A 321 -15.20 -21.00 -17.99
N ARG A 322 -15.04 -21.17 -16.68
CA ARG A 322 -15.27 -22.43 -15.98
C ARG A 322 -15.60 -22.26 -14.52
N VAL A 323 -16.12 -23.31 -13.95
CA VAL A 323 -16.31 -23.45 -12.52
C VAL A 323 -15.24 -24.39 -11.97
N VAL A 324 -14.61 -23.99 -10.86
CA VAL A 324 -13.67 -24.84 -10.12
C VAL A 324 -14.16 -24.95 -8.68
N LEU A 325 -14.32 -26.19 -8.21
CA LEU A 325 -14.63 -26.47 -6.81
C LEU A 325 -13.35 -26.48 -5.98
N ALA A 326 -13.36 -25.83 -4.84
CA ALA A 326 -12.30 -25.92 -3.85
C ALA A 326 -12.18 -27.37 -3.33
N GLN A 327 -10.97 -27.85 -3.23
CA GLN A 327 -10.67 -29.17 -2.66
C GLN A 327 -10.67 -29.12 -1.15
#